data_0f1bc65d4d216f9f247ab7d6ace2ff56
#
_entry.id   0f1bc65d4d216f9f247ab7d6ace2ff56
#
_cell.length_a   1.000
_cell.length_b   1.000
_cell.length_c   1.000
_cell.angle_alpha   90.00
_cell.angle_beta   90.00
_cell.angle_gamma   90.00
#
_symmetry.space_group_name_H-M   'P 1'
#
loop_
_entity.id
_entity.type
_entity.pdbx_description
1 polymer ?
#
loop_
_entity_poly.entity_id
_entity_poly.type
_entity_poly.pdbx_seq_one_letter_code
_entity_poly.pdbx_strand_id
1 'polypeptide(L)'
;MQKMIILDFIMANEDHHLVNFGVIRDVESLQWVAICPIFDTGRSLNNKYWLDEIVDMRFFTNHFVNSETVKQFIYYPINDMVIKKLYQVPIYFKKLLNKYIDELPLKEDDIAILVQAFKQRIALLENINK
;
A
#
# COMPACT_ATOMS: atom_id res chain seq x y z
N MET A 1 13.63 1.85 -1.77
CA MET A 1 12.63 2.30 -2.76
C MET A 1 11.64 1.20 -3.14
N GLN A 2 12.03 0.02 -3.65
CA GLN A 2 11.08 -1.04 -4.07
C GLN A 2 10.05 -1.41 -2.99
N LYS A 3 10.44 -1.61 -1.73
CA LYS A 3 9.51 -1.94 -0.63
C LYS A 3 8.46 -0.86 -0.40
N MET A 4 8.83 0.40 -0.55
CA MET A 4 7.94 1.55 -0.42
C MET A 4 6.88 1.53 -1.54
N ILE A 5 7.32 1.36 -2.78
CA ILE A 5 6.43 1.29 -3.95
C ILE A 5 5.46 0.11 -3.83
N ILE A 6 5.93 -1.04 -3.35
CA ILE A 6 5.06 -2.20 -3.09
C ILE A 6 4.02 -1.88 -2.03
N LEU A 7 4.40 -1.18 -0.96
CA LEU A 7 3.47 -0.79 0.10
C LEU A 7 2.44 0.20 -0.43
N ASP A 8 2.87 1.24 -1.16
CA ASP A 8 1.97 2.21 -1.78
C ASP A 8 0.97 1.54 -2.73
N PHE A 9 1.45 0.59 -3.53
CA PHE A 9 0.59 -0.19 -4.41
C PHE A 9 -0.46 -0.99 -3.64
N ILE A 10 -0.06 -1.72 -2.60
CA ILE A 10 -0.99 -2.54 -1.79
C ILE A 10 -2.00 -1.66 -1.06
N MET A 11 -1.56 -0.54 -0.51
CA MET A 11 -2.38 0.39 0.26
C MET A 11 -3.16 1.39 -0.60
N ALA A 12 -2.96 1.40 -1.92
CA ALA A 12 -3.51 2.43 -2.79
C ALA A 12 -3.16 3.86 -2.33
N ASN A 13 -1.90 4.07 -1.93
CA ASN A 13 -1.44 5.38 -1.52
C ASN A 13 -1.09 6.23 -2.74
N GLU A 14 -1.95 7.17 -3.08
CA GLU A 14 -1.78 8.03 -4.25
C GLU A 14 -0.94 9.28 -4.00
N ASP A 15 -0.65 9.61 -2.77
CA ASP A 15 -0.03 10.88 -2.42
C ASP A 15 1.45 10.76 -2.07
N HIS A 16 2.10 9.68 -2.47
CA HIS A 16 3.53 9.54 -2.22
C HIS A 16 4.33 10.41 -3.18
N HIS A 17 4.98 11.42 -2.64
CA HIS A 17 5.83 12.36 -3.37
C HIS A 17 7.18 12.54 -2.66
N LEU A 18 8.09 13.31 -3.28
CA LEU A 18 9.47 13.44 -2.82
C LEU A 18 9.63 13.96 -1.37
N VAL A 19 8.61 14.58 -0.82
CA VAL A 19 8.64 15.10 0.58
C VAL A 19 8.20 14.02 1.59
N ASN A 20 7.59 12.92 1.12
CA ASN A 20 7.07 11.85 1.98
C ASN A 20 8.09 10.75 2.26
N PHE A 21 9.34 10.92 1.86
CA PHE A 21 10.43 10.03 2.21
C PHE A 21 11.73 10.80 2.41
N GLY A 22 12.65 10.22 3.12
CA GLY A 22 13.90 10.86 3.42
C GLY A 22 14.98 9.89 3.88
N VAL A 23 16.11 10.43 4.19
CA VAL A 23 17.24 9.72 4.76
C VAL A 23 17.61 10.35 6.11
N ILE A 24 17.97 9.52 7.05
CA ILE A 24 18.43 9.94 8.36
C ILE A 24 19.94 10.20 8.27
N ARG A 25 20.35 11.35 8.73
CA ARG A 25 21.76 11.75 8.77
C ARG A 25 22.18 11.95 10.22
N ASP A 26 23.31 11.39 10.57
CA ASP A 26 23.92 11.65 11.87
C ASP A 26 24.40 13.11 11.95
N VAL A 27 24.06 13.78 13.04
CA VAL A 27 24.31 15.23 13.18
C VAL A 27 25.78 15.58 13.47
N GLU A 28 26.54 14.65 14.04
CA GLU A 28 27.93 14.86 14.40
C GLU A 28 28.86 14.46 13.25
N SER A 29 28.71 13.24 12.76
CA SER A 29 29.57 12.70 11.69
C SER A 29 29.14 13.14 10.29
N LEU A 30 27.92 13.68 10.15
CA LEU A 30 27.28 14.03 8.88
C LEU A 30 27.13 12.85 7.92
N GLN A 31 27.24 11.61 8.40
CA GLN A 31 27.08 10.39 7.62
C GLN A 31 25.59 10.03 7.45
N TRP A 32 25.25 9.48 6.29
CA TRP A 32 23.94 8.88 6.07
C TRP A 32 23.83 7.54 6.78
N VAL A 33 22.92 7.40 7.73
CA VAL A 33 22.83 6.21 8.61
C VAL A 33 21.65 5.30 8.28
N ALA A 34 20.55 5.84 7.77
CA ALA A 34 19.37 5.03 7.47
C ALA A 34 18.44 5.71 6.46
N ILE A 35 17.53 4.93 5.90
CA ILE A 35 16.34 5.44 5.23
C ILE A 35 15.30 5.77 6.32
N CYS A 36 14.64 6.91 6.20
CA CYS A 36 13.55 7.28 7.09
C CYS A 36 12.44 6.20 7.03
N PRO A 37 11.82 5.85 8.16
CA PRO A 37 10.60 5.03 8.12
C PRO A 37 9.55 5.66 7.21
N ILE A 38 8.73 4.81 6.58
CA ILE A 38 7.64 5.27 5.73
C ILE A 38 6.63 6.04 6.59
N PHE A 39 6.27 7.22 6.16
CA PHE A 39 5.33 8.12 6.82
C PHE A 39 4.39 8.73 5.78
N ASP A 40 3.36 9.42 6.25
CA ASP A 40 2.35 10.10 5.43
C ASP A 40 1.63 9.17 4.46
N THR A 41 0.95 8.18 5.04
CA THR A 41 0.08 7.26 4.31
C THR A 41 -1.40 7.67 4.39
N GLY A 42 -1.68 8.92 4.77
CA GLY A 42 -3.02 9.42 5.04
C GLY A 42 -3.98 9.44 3.84
N ARG A 43 -3.46 9.32 2.62
CA ARG A 43 -4.25 9.21 1.39
C ARG A 43 -4.32 7.80 0.84
N SER A 44 -4.14 6.81 1.69
CA SER A 44 -4.33 5.40 1.35
C SER A 44 -5.81 5.01 1.48
N LEU A 45 -6.17 3.92 0.80
CA LEU A 45 -7.42 3.20 1.01
C LEU A 45 -8.69 4.05 0.91
N ASN A 46 -8.82 4.83 -0.13
CA ASN A 46 -10.10 5.52 -0.38
C ASN A 46 -10.30 6.89 0.28
N ASN A 47 -9.27 7.58 0.60
CA ASN A 47 -9.46 8.94 1.10
C ASN A 47 -10.08 9.91 0.04
N LYS A 48 -10.04 9.55 -1.24
CA LYS A 48 -10.43 10.44 -2.35
C LYS A 48 -11.48 9.87 -3.29
N TYR A 49 -11.64 8.56 -3.35
CA TYR A 49 -12.48 7.87 -4.34
C TYR A 49 -13.66 7.16 -3.68
N TRP A 50 -14.69 6.86 -4.48
CA TRP A 50 -15.74 5.96 -4.05
C TRP A 50 -15.18 4.55 -3.85
N LEU A 51 -15.75 3.79 -2.93
CA LEU A 51 -15.21 2.48 -2.52
C LEU A 51 -15.13 1.47 -3.66
N ASP A 52 -16.05 1.52 -4.60
CA ASP A 52 -16.06 0.70 -5.80
C ASP A 52 -14.93 1.05 -6.78
N GLU A 53 -14.50 2.30 -6.83
CA GLU A 53 -13.36 2.74 -7.64
C GLU A 53 -12.02 2.19 -7.14
N ILE A 54 -11.88 1.90 -5.85
CA ILE A 54 -10.65 1.29 -5.30
C ILE A 54 -10.41 -0.09 -5.89
N VAL A 55 -11.45 -0.83 -6.21
CA VAL A 55 -11.37 -2.16 -6.81
C VAL A 55 -10.89 -2.07 -8.26
N ASP A 56 -11.30 -1.04 -8.98
CA ASP A 56 -10.88 -0.82 -10.35
C ASP A 56 -9.62 0.07 -10.42
N MET A 57 -8.48 -0.58 -10.50
CA MET A 57 -7.16 0.07 -10.53
C MET A 57 -6.92 0.99 -11.74
N ARG A 58 -7.80 1.02 -12.72
CA ARG A 58 -7.69 1.89 -13.90
C ARG A 58 -7.94 3.35 -13.56
N PHE A 59 -8.64 3.62 -12.45
CA PHE A 59 -8.93 4.99 -12.00
C PHE A 59 -7.75 5.68 -11.31
N PHE A 60 -6.71 4.94 -10.96
CA PHE A 60 -5.56 5.53 -10.30
C PHE A 60 -4.63 6.19 -11.30
N THR A 61 -4.43 7.48 -11.12
CA THR A 61 -3.55 8.30 -11.95
C THR A 61 -2.11 8.32 -11.45
N ASN A 62 -1.89 8.05 -10.17
CA ASN A 62 -0.55 7.97 -9.60
C ASN A 62 0.18 6.73 -10.11
N HIS A 63 1.39 6.93 -10.59
CA HIS A 63 2.23 5.89 -11.14
C HIS A 63 2.49 4.73 -10.19
N PHE A 64 2.66 4.98 -8.90
CA PHE A 64 2.98 3.93 -7.92
C PHE A 64 1.78 3.07 -7.50
N VAL A 65 0.58 3.45 -7.87
CA VAL A 65 -0.64 2.68 -7.61
C VAL A 65 -1.09 1.86 -8.82
N ASN A 66 -0.58 2.19 -10.00
CA ASN A 66 -0.87 1.49 -11.24
C ASN A 66 0.01 0.24 -11.37
N SER A 67 -0.61 -0.93 -11.63
CA SER A 67 0.09 -2.21 -11.73
C SER A 67 1.15 -2.27 -12.82
N GLU A 68 0.90 -1.67 -13.97
CA GLU A 68 1.85 -1.64 -15.09
C GLU A 68 3.08 -0.79 -14.77
N THR A 69 2.90 0.29 -14.04
CA THR A 69 4.01 1.12 -13.60
C THR A 69 4.80 0.46 -12.47
N VAL A 70 4.11 -0.12 -11.48
CA VAL A 70 4.76 -0.82 -10.36
C VAL A 70 5.65 -1.96 -10.86
N LYS A 71 5.24 -2.69 -11.90
CA LYS A 71 6.03 -3.72 -12.56
C LYS A 71 7.42 -3.23 -12.96
N GLN A 72 7.55 -1.98 -13.43
CA GLN A 72 8.81 -1.41 -13.87
C GLN A 72 9.77 -1.10 -12.70
N PHE A 73 9.28 -1.05 -11.48
CA PHE A 73 10.07 -0.75 -10.27
C PHE A 73 10.38 -1.98 -9.40
N ILE A 74 9.94 -3.16 -9.82
CA ILE A 74 10.30 -4.42 -9.16
C ILE A 74 11.56 -4.97 -9.80
N TYR A 75 12.72 -4.55 -9.28
CA TYR A 75 14.03 -4.96 -9.76
C TYR A 75 14.49 -6.31 -9.21
N TYR A 76 13.97 -6.69 -8.05
CA TYR A 76 14.30 -7.94 -7.37
C TYR A 76 13.03 -8.72 -7.09
N PRO A 77 13.00 -10.02 -7.36
CA PRO A 77 11.86 -10.87 -7.04
C PRO A 77 11.48 -10.75 -5.56
N ILE A 78 10.19 -10.65 -5.30
CA ILE A 78 9.67 -10.67 -3.94
C ILE A 78 9.65 -12.12 -3.49
N ASN A 79 10.25 -12.39 -2.34
CA ASN A 79 10.28 -13.73 -1.78
C ASN A 79 8.86 -14.26 -1.54
N ASP A 80 8.60 -15.52 -1.94
CA ASP A 80 7.29 -16.18 -1.81
C ASP A 80 6.77 -16.18 -0.37
N MET A 81 7.67 -16.27 0.63
CA MET A 81 7.29 -16.17 2.03
C MET A 81 6.72 -14.79 2.36
N VAL A 82 7.24 -13.72 1.75
CA VAL A 82 6.71 -12.36 1.91
C VAL A 82 5.34 -12.27 1.28
N ILE A 83 5.16 -12.78 0.07
CA ILE A 83 3.85 -12.82 -0.60
C ILE A 83 2.82 -13.56 0.26
N LYS A 84 3.17 -14.75 0.78
CA LYS A 84 2.29 -15.51 1.69
C LYS A 84 1.91 -14.73 2.95
N LYS A 85 2.84 -13.97 3.53
CA LYS A 85 2.55 -13.09 4.68
C LYS A 85 1.63 -11.94 4.31
N LEU A 86 1.78 -11.37 3.12
CA LEU A 86 0.90 -10.28 2.65
C LEU A 86 -0.57 -10.74 2.58
N TYR A 87 -0.86 -11.99 2.24
CA TYR A 87 -2.24 -12.52 2.24
C TYR A 87 -2.88 -12.58 3.64
N GLN A 88 -2.11 -12.43 4.72
CA GLN A 88 -2.66 -12.29 6.06
C GLN A 88 -3.14 -10.86 6.37
N VAL A 89 -2.61 -9.87 5.66
CA VAL A 89 -2.93 -8.45 5.89
C VAL A 89 -4.42 -8.15 5.77
N PRO A 90 -5.15 -8.59 4.71
CA PRO A 90 -6.58 -8.36 4.60
C PRO A 90 -7.38 -8.97 5.76
N ILE A 91 -6.92 -10.09 6.31
CA ILE A 91 -7.58 -10.78 7.43
C ILE A 91 -7.46 -9.94 8.71
N TYR A 92 -6.25 -9.48 9.02
CA TYR A 92 -6.01 -8.62 10.18
C TYR A 92 -6.70 -7.27 10.03
N PHE A 93 -6.66 -6.70 8.84
CA PHE A 93 -7.32 -5.44 8.52
C PHE A 93 -8.84 -5.52 8.73
N LYS A 94 -9.48 -6.59 8.22
CA LYS A 94 -10.90 -6.85 8.48
C LYS A 94 -11.23 -6.91 9.98
N LYS A 95 -10.41 -7.63 10.75
CA LYS A 95 -10.60 -7.73 12.21
C LYS A 95 -10.48 -6.38 12.90
N LEU A 96 -9.52 -5.56 12.47
CA LEU A 96 -9.31 -4.22 13.00
C LEU A 96 -10.50 -3.31 12.71
N LEU A 97 -10.96 -3.26 11.46
CA LEU A 97 -12.11 -2.44 11.07
C LEU A 97 -13.39 -2.86 11.79
N ASN A 98 -13.67 -4.17 11.87
CA ASN A 98 -14.84 -4.66 12.60
C ASN A 98 -14.81 -4.34 14.10
N LYS A 99 -13.61 -4.29 14.69
CA LYS A 99 -13.46 -3.93 16.10
C LYS A 99 -13.86 -2.48 16.39
N TYR A 100 -13.63 -1.59 15.43
CA TYR A 100 -13.86 -0.15 15.57
C TYR A 100 -14.98 0.36 14.66
N ILE A 101 -15.85 -0.52 14.16
CA ILE A 101 -16.87 -0.16 13.17
C ILE A 101 -17.81 0.95 13.65
N ASP A 102 -18.14 0.96 14.94
CA ASP A 102 -19.02 1.98 15.54
C ASP A 102 -18.37 3.37 15.64
N GLU A 103 -17.04 3.43 15.51
CA GLU A 103 -16.25 4.67 15.55
C GLU A 103 -15.88 5.18 14.15
N LEU A 104 -16.12 4.37 13.12
CA LEU A 104 -15.72 4.65 11.74
C LEU A 104 -16.94 5.05 10.89
N PRO A 105 -16.77 5.94 9.93
CA PRO A 105 -17.82 6.28 8.96
C PRO A 105 -17.95 5.19 7.87
N LEU A 106 -17.92 3.91 8.26
CA LEU A 106 -17.93 2.75 7.37
C LEU A 106 -19.07 1.79 7.73
N LYS A 107 -19.61 1.12 6.72
CA LYS A 107 -20.57 0.03 6.87
C LYS A 107 -19.86 -1.32 6.67
N GLU A 108 -20.52 -2.41 7.01
CA GLU A 108 -19.99 -3.77 6.80
C GLU A 108 -19.65 -4.04 5.32
N ASP A 109 -20.49 -3.57 4.40
CA ASP A 109 -20.26 -3.70 2.96
C ASP A 109 -19.03 -2.94 2.52
N ASP A 110 -18.76 -1.76 3.08
CA ASP A 110 -17.56 -0.97 2.80
C ASP A 110 -16.29 -1.72 3.23
N ILE A 111 -16.35 -2.39 4.38
CA ILE A 111 -15.26 -3.24 4.86
C ILE A 111 -15.01 -4.41 3.90
N ALA A 112 -16.06 -5.02 3.39
CA ALA A 112 -15.94 -6.11 2.43
C ALA A 112 -15.25 -5.65 1.14
N ILE A 113 -15.61 -4.48 0.61
CA ILE A 113 -15.00 -3.87 -0.57
C ILE A 113 -13.51 -3.57 -0.33
N LEU A 114 -13.17 -2.93 0.79
CA LEU A 114 -11.77 -2.63 1.15
C LEU A 114 -10.92 -3.90 1.25
N VAL A 115 -11.42 -4.92 1.91
CA VAL A 115 -10.74 -6.22 2.04
C VAL A 115 -10.55 -6.89 0.69
N GLN A 116 -11.54 -6.80 -0.19
CA GLN A 116 -11.44 -7.34 -1.55
C GLN A 116 -10.40 -6.60 -2.38
N ALA A 117 -10.36 -5.28 -2.30
CA ALA A 117 -9.36 -4.45 -2.97
C ALA A 117 -7.93 -4.83 -2.55
N PHE A 118 -7.68 -5.05 -1.25
CA PHE A 118 -6.40 -5.55 -0.76
C PHE A 118 -6.02 -6.90 -1.37
N LYS A 119 -6.95 -7.87 -1.37
CA LYS A 119 -6.69 -9.20 -1.93
C LYS A 119 -6.35 -9.14 -3.41
N GLN A 120 -7.07 -8.33 -4.18
CA GLN A 120 -6.81 -8.17 -5.61
C GLN A 120 -5.44 -7.56 -5.87
N ARG A 121 -5.02 -6.55 -5.11
CA ARG A 121 -3.70 -5.92 -5.24
C ARG A 121 -2.57 -6.88 -4.90
N ILE A 122 -2.72 -7.69 -3.87
CA ILE A 122 -1.74 -8.71 -3.50
C ILE A 122 -1.64 -9.78 -4.61
N ALA A 123 -2.77 -10.22 -5.18
CA ALA A 123 -2.78 -11.17 -6.28
C ALA A 123 -2.12 -10.60 -7.55
N LEU A 124 -2.35 -9.32 -7.85
CA LEU A 124 -1.66 -8.64 -8.94
C LEU A 124 -0.16 -8.52 -8.69
N LEU A 125 0.25 -8.18 -7.48
CA LEU A 125 1.65 -8.14 -7.10
C LEU A 125 2.32 -9.50 -7.27
N GLU A 126 1.66 -10.58 -6.87
CA GLU A 126 2.15 -11.95 -7.07
C GLU A 126 2.33 -12.27 -8.55
N ASN A 127 1.41 -11.85 -9.42
CA ASN A 127 1.51 -12.05 -10.86
C ASN A 127 2.61 -11.22 -11.50
N ILE A 128 2.84 -10.00 -11.03
CA ILE A 128 3.94 -9.13 -11.48
C ILE A 128 5.29 -9.73 -11.08
N ASN A 129 5.34 -10.45 -9.99
CA ASN A 129 6.55 -11.04 -9.42
C ASN A 129 7.03 -12.31 -10.16
N LYS A 130 6.17 -12.93 -10.97
CA LYS A 130 6.48 -14.11 -11.79
C LYS A 130 7.13 -13.75 -13.11
#